data_4867c5e3e7ce502bbce4251385c956c7
#
_entry.id   4867c5e3e7ce502bbce4251385c956c7
#
_cell.length_a   1.000
_cell.length_b   1.000
_cell.length_c   1.000
_cell.angle_alpha   90.00
_cell.angle_beta   90.00
_cell.angle_gamma   90.00
#
_symmetry.space_group_name_H-M   'P 1'
#
loop_
_entity.id
_entity.type
_entity.pdbx_description
1 polymer ?
#
loop_
_entity_poly.entity_id
_entity_poly.type
_entity_poly.pdbx_seq_one_letter_code
_entity_poly.pdbx_strand_id
1 'polypeptide(L)'
;GLGEIEKSPGGNRDISRIVRSVPGVSFSPIGYRNDLIVRGGSPSENRFFMDGIEIPNINHFATQGASGGPVSILNADLIREVQFYTGAFPSDRGGALSSVMDISLLDGNTDENSFKATLGASEVSLSGMGHFGSNTTYLFSVRQSYLQLLFKMIGLPFLPNYIDGQFKIKTKLGKKDEITFLGLTGIDNMKLNTDQEGEDAEYMLSYLPRITQQTFTLGASYKHYAGKNVTTVSLGYNYLGNQNLKYRNNDDSAPENLTLDLSSREQKLSLRAENRTYNDRWTWREGVEAWYAFYNDHTYQRVYHNESSISQYSTDISFAGWAAYGSARYTSEDGRLTANMGLRLDGCSYSDLTARFWEHISPTLSLSYKFLPSWAVNIGAGMYHQLPPYTALGYKDENGQLANKSLEYMRVKNAALGVEWTPGKQITVSLEGFYKHYTDIPLSVADNIPLSCKGNDYGVVGN
;
A
#
# COMPACT_ATOMS: atom_id res chain seq x y z
N GLY A 1 12.16 10.50 9.61
CA GLY A 1 13.46 9.92 9.21
C GLY A 1 13.79 8.65 10.00
N LEU A 2 14.90 7.95 9.67
CA LEU A 2 15.32 6.69 10.35
C LEU A 2 15.36 6.80 11.88
N GLY A 3 15.85 7.93 12.41
CA GLY A 3 15.93 8.16 13.86
C GLY A 3 14.56 8.25 14.57
N GLU A 4 13.50 8.61 13.86
CA GLU A 4 12.13 8.60 14.39
C GLU A 4 11.57 7.18 14.37
N ILE A 5 11.93 6.41 13.34
CA ILE A 5 11.57 5.00 13.22
C ILE A 5 12.15 4.19 14.39
N GLU A 6 13.43 4.41 14.70
CA GLU A 6 14.12 3.70 15.78
C GLU A 6 13.63 4.09 17.17
N LYS A 7 13.20 5.35 17.37
CA LYS A 7 12.78 5.90 18.65
C LYS A 7 11.28 5.77 18.92
N SER A 8 10.50 5.28 17.96
CA SER A 8 9.04 5.16 18.12
C SER A 8 8.69 4.08 19.13
N PRO A 9 8.06 4.40 20.26
CA PRO A 9 7.68 3.41 21.27
C PRO A 9 6.72 2.38 20.69
N GLY A 10 7.05 1.09 20.82
CA GLY A 10 6.20 0.00 20.30
C GLY A 10 6.19 -0.14 18.79
N GLY A 11 6.96 0.68 18.06
CA GLY A 11 7.03 0.65 16.60
C GLY A 11 7.66 -0.62 16.04
N ASN A 12 8.52 -1.27 16.83
CA ASN A 12 9.21 -2.52 16.48
C ASN A 12 9.81 -2.49 15.05
N ARG A 13 10.31 -1.33 14.63
CA ARG A 13 10.84 -1.05 13.28
C ARG A 13 9.81 -1.29 12.15
N ASP A 14 8.53 -1.32 12.47
CA ASP A 14 7.43 -1.47 11.53
C ASP A 14 6.87 -0.10 11.16
N ILE A 15 6.93 0.24 9.86
CA ILE A 15 6.48 1.53 9.33
C ILE A 15 5.00 1.75 9.58
N SER A 16 4.18 0.72 9.44
CA SER A 16 2.75 0.82 9.69
C SER A 16 2.45 1.24 11.13
N ARG A 17 3.24 0.78 12.08
CA ARG A 17 3.10 1.14 13.50
C ARG A 17 3.57 2.55 13.81
N ILE A 18 4.57 3.06 13.08
CA ILE A 18 5.12 4.40 13.29
C ILE A 18 4.10 5.47 12.93
N VAL A 19 3.36 5.29 11.83
CA VAL A 19 2.33 6.25 11.42
C VAL A 19 1.12 6.31 12.36
N ARG A 20 1.05 5.43 13.39
CA ARG A 20 0.03 5.51 14.46
C ARG A 20 0.03 6.84 15.21
N SER A 21 1.17 7.49 15.31
CA SER A 21 1.28 8.79 15.97
C SER A 21 0.73 9.95 15.14
N VAL A 22 0.40 9.72 13.87
CA VAL A 22 -0.16 10.76 12.99
C VAL A 22 -1.63 10.99 13.32
N PRO A 23 -2.07 12.25 13.48
CA PRO A 23 -3.48 12.57 13.73
C PRO A 23 -4.42 11.99 12.67
N GLY A 24 -5.53 11.40 13.11
CA GLY A 24 -6.53 10.79 12.23
C GLY A 24 -6.17 9.39 11.72
N VAL A 25 -5.08 8.78 12.19
CA VAL A 25 -4.71 7.40 11.88
C VAL A 25 -5.17 6.48 13.00
N SER A 26 -5.91 5.46 12.65
CA SER A 26 -6.33 4.37 13.54
C SER A 26 -6.01 3.02 12.90
N PHE A 27 -6.24 1.95 13.64
CA PHE A 27 -5.92 0.60 13.21
C PHE A 27 -7.10 -0.33 13.44
N SER A 28 -7.11 -1.43 12.68
CA SER A 28 -8.04 -2.51 12.93
C SER A 28 -7.94 -2.97 14.38
N PRO A 29 -9.06 -3.14 15.10
CA PRO A 29 -9.07 -3.67 16.45
C PRO A 29 -8.66 -5.15 16.53
N ILE A 30 -8.55 -5.83 15.39
CA ILE A 30 -8.13 -7.23 15.30
C ILE A 30 -6.63 -7.31 15.58
N GLY A 31 -6.23 -7.91 16.69
CA GLY A 31 -4.89 -7.81 17.28
C GLY A 31 -3.72 -8.32 16.43
N TYR A 32 -3.97 -9.14 15.41
CA TYR A 32 -2.95 -9.66 14.50
C TYR A 32 -2.83 -8.88 13.18
N ARG A 33 -3.59 -7.78 13.00
CA ARG A 33 -3.57 -6.94 11.79
C ARG A 33 -3.05 -5.55 12.09
N ASN A 34 -2.37 -4.97 11.10
CA ASN A 34 -1.90 -3.58 11.11
C ASN A 34 -2.54 -2.78 9.96
N ASP A 35 -3.81 -3.04 9.67
CA ASP A 35 -4.52 -2.27 8.64
C ASP A 35 -4.57 -0.79 9.01
N LEU A 36 -4.17 0.05 8.05
CA LEU A 36 -4.20 1.49 8.21
C LEU A 36 -5.61 2.02 7.91
N ILE A 37 -6.24 2.60 8.91
CA ILE A 37 -7.52 3.30 8.81
C ILE A 37 -7.25 4.79 8.95
N VAL A 38 -7.32 5.53 7.85
CA VAL A 38 -6.97 6.94 7.83
C VAL A 38 -8.21 7.79 7.69
N ARG A 39 -8.49 8.59 8.71
CA ARG A 39 -9.68 9.46 8.77
C ARG A 39 -10.96 8.69 8.44
N GLY A 40 -11.13 7.50 9.02
CA GLY A 40 -12.30 6.65 8.86
C GLY A 40 -12.44 5.94 7.51
N GLY A 41 -11.42 5.99 6.65
CA GLY A 41 -11.42 5.29 5.36
C GLY A 41 -11.04 3.81 5.48
N SER A 42 -11.40 3.02 4.47
CA SER A 42 -11.06 1.60 4.39
C SER A 42 -9.55 1.37 4.22
N PRO A 43 -9.00 0.28 4.72
CA PRO A 43 -7.61 -0.12 4.46
C PRO A 43 -7.25 -0.23 2.97
N SER A 44 -8.20 -0.58 2.11
CA SER A 44 -8.01 -0.66 0.65
C SER A 44 -7.84 0.70 -0.05
N GLU A 45 -8.10 1.80 0.66
CA GLU A 45 -8.01 3.17 0.14
C GLU A 45 -6.61 3.78 0.25
N ASN A 46 -5.66 3.04 0.80
CA ASN A 46 -4.26 3.46 0.97
C ASN A 46 -3.41 2.98 -0.21
N ARG A 47 -2.41 3.78 -0.60
CA ARG A 47 -1.43 3.41 -1.62
C ARG A 47 -0.02 3.62 -1.11
N PHE A 48 0.86 2.73 -1.57
CA PHE A 48 2.25 2.66 -1.12
C PHE A 48 3.18 2.76 -2.32
N PHE A 49 4.22 3.56 -2.17
CA PHE A 49 5.24 3.78 -3.20
C PHE A 49 6.63 3.64 -2.58
N MET A 50 7.55 3.00 -3.29
CA MET A 50 8.95 2.86 -2.92
C MET A 50 9.83 3.44 -4.02
N ASP A 51 10.57 4.51 -3.73
CA ASP A 51 11.33 5.31 -4.71
C ASP A 51 10.51 5.65 -5.98
N GLY A 52 9.21 5.95 -5.79
CA GLY A 52 8.29 6.30 -6.86
C GLY A 52 7.67 5.13 -7.63
N ILE A 53 8.01 3.90 -7.33
CA ILE A 53 7.36 2.68 -7.86
C ILE A 53 6.25 2.26 -6.91
N GLU A 54 5.05 2.03 -7.42
CA GLU A 54 3.94 1.50 -6.61
C GLU A 54 4.27 0.09 -6.13
N ILE A 55 3.96 -0.20 -4.86
CA ILE A 55 4.08 -1.54 -4.26
C ILE A 55 2.71 -1.99 -3.75
N PRO A 56 2.34 -3.28 -3.86
CA PRO A 56 0.99 -3.73 -3.54
C PRO A 56 0.63 -3.56 -2.07
N ASN A 57 1.56 -3.84 -1.18
CA ASN A 57 1.41 -3.74 0.27
C ASN A 57 2.77 -3.49 0.94
N ILE A 58 2.74 -3.22 2.24
CA ILE A 58 3.94 -2.97 3.07
C ILE A 58 4.15 -4.02 4.16
N ASN A 59 3.22 -4.96 4.32
CA ASN A 59 3.25 -5.96 5.38
C ASN A 59 3.10 -7.38 4.84
N HIS A 60 3.71 -8.34 5.54
CA HIS A 60 3.46 -9.76 5.38
C HIS A 60 2.03 -10.12 5.80
N PHE A 61 1.47 -11.18 5.22
CA PHE A 61 0.11 -11.67 5.49
C PHE A 61 -0.98 -10.62 5.29
N ALA A 62 -0.77 -9.71 4.34
CA ALA A 62 -1.80 -8.76 3.92
C ALA A 62 -2.94 -9.51 3.22
N THR A 63 -4.18 -9.13 3.49
CA THR A 63 -5.33 -9.65 2.74
C THR A 63 -5.52 -8.85 1.45
N GLN A 64 -6.11 -9.51 0.46
CA GLN A 64 -6.44 -8.90 -0.81
C GLN A 64 -7.41 -7.72 -0.62
N GLY A 65 -7.11 -6.58 -1.25
CA GLY A 65 -7.89 -5.37 -1.08
C GLY A 65 -7.75 -4.69 0.29
N ALA A 66 -6.76 -5.08 1.11
CA ALA A 66 -6.45 -4.48 2.40
C ALA A 66 -4.97 -4.07 2.45
N SER A 67 -4.59 -3.30 3.47
CA SER A 67 -3.25 -2.72 3.56
C SER A 67 -2.33 -3.41 4.56
N GLY A 68 -2.83 -4.26 5.42
CA GLY A 68 -2.08 -4.63 6.58
C GLY A 68 -2.05 -6.10 6.97
N GLY A 69 -0.87 -6.55 7.33
CA GLY A 69 -0.59 -7.75 8.08
C GLY A 69 0.27 -7.43 9.30
N PRO A 70 0.65 -8.41 10.11
CA PRO A 70 1.23 -8.18 11.44
C PRO A 70 2.67 -7.66 11.44
N VAL A 71 3.41 -7.81 10.33
CA VAL A 71 4.85 -7.53 10.26
C VAL A 71 5.19 -6.85 8.94
N SER A 72 6.05 -5.83 8.98
CA SER A 72 6.50 -5.12 7.77
C SER A 72 7.36 -5.99 6.87
N ILE A 73 7.08 -5.93 5.55
CA ILE A 73 7.92 -6.54 4.50
C ILE A 73 9.16 -5.69 4.19
N LEU A 74 9.17 -4.43 4.59
CA LEU A 74 10.25 -3.49 4.37
C LEU A 74 11.26 -3.53 5.52
N ASN A 75 12.54 -3.57 5.20
CA ASN A 75 13.58 -3.41 6.19
C ASN A 75 13.78 -1.92 6.53
N ALA A 76 13.44 -1.55 7.76
CA ALA A 76 13.53 -0.17 8.23
C ALA A 76 14.96 0.41 8.18
N ASP A 77 16.00 -0.43 8.29
CA ASP A 77 17.41 0.01 8.20
C ASP A 77 17.78 0.59 6.84
N LEU A 78 17.03 0.25 5.79
CA LEU A 78 17.28 0.71 4.42
C LEU A 78 16.45 1.94 4.04
N ILE A 79 15.62 2.44 4.94
CA ILE A 79 14.71 3.56 4.66
C ILE A 79 15.38 4.87 5.03
N ARG A 80 15.44 5.79 4.08
CA ARG A 80 15.88 7.17 4.30
C ARG A 80 14.78 8.03 4.89
N GLU A 81 13.58 7.95 4.31
CA GLU A 81 12.46 8.82 4.63
C GLU A 81 11.14 8.15 4.28
N VAL A 82 10.12 8.41 5.07
CA VAL A 82 8.72 8.09 4.77
C VAL A 82 7.94 9.40 4.76
N GLN A 83 7.29 9.71 3.64
CA GLN A 83 6.34 10.80 3.52
C GLN A 83 4.93 10.20 3.55
N PHE A 84 4.15 10.60 4.52
CA PHE A 84 2.80 10.08 4.71
C PHE A 84 1.77 11.19 4.56
N TYR A 85 0.92 11.04 3.55
CA TYR A 85 -0.12 12.00 3.20
C TYR A 85 -1.47 11.46 3.60
N THR A 86 -2.22 12.21 4.42
CA THR A 86 -3.60 11.89 4.85
C THR A 86 -4.65 12.71 4.09
N GLY A 87 -4.24 13.49 3.12
CA GLY A 87 -5.01 14.35 2.22
C GLY A 87 -4.08 15.23 1.42
N ALA A 88 -4.61 16.00 0.49
CA ALA A 88 -3.83 16.81 -0.46
C ALA A 88 -2.72 16.00 -1.14
N PHE A 89 -3.08 14.80 -1.64
CA PHE A 89 -2.12 13.86 -2.24
C PHE A 89 -1.41 14.51 -3.41
N PRO A 90 -0.12 14.19 -3.61
CA PRO A 90 0.60 14.59 -4.83
C PRO A 90 -0.12 14.07 -6.08
N SER A 91 -0.24 14.88 -7.11
CA SER A 91 -0.99 14.53 -8.34
C SER A 91 -0.36 13.34 -9.11
N ASP A 92 0.92 13.06 -8.89
CA ASP A 92 1.63 11.91 -9.44
C ASP A 92 1.38 10.60 -8.67
N ARG A 93 0.56 10.63 -7.61
CA ARG A 93 0.18 9.48 -6.77
C ARG A 93 -1.32 9.28 -6.85
N GLY A 94 -1.78 8.54 -7.86
CA GLY A 94 -3.19 8.25 -8.06
C GLY A 94 -3.70 6.99 -7.35
N GLY A 95 -5.01 6.76 -7.43
CA GLY A 95 -5.66 5.54 -6.98
C GLY A 95 -5.78 5.40 -5.46
N ALA A 96 -5.68 6.49 -4.70
CA ALA A 96 -5.86 6.52 -3.24
C ALA A 96 -7.04 7.41 -2.86
N LEU A 97 -7.80 7.04 -1.82
CA LEU A 97 -8.87 7.85 -1.25
C LEU A 97 -8.56 8.31 0.19
N SER A 98 -7.70 7.59 0.90
CA SER A 98 -7.46 7.84 2.33
C SER A 98 -6.03 8.22 2.65
N SER A 99 -5.03 7.53 2.14
CA SER A 99 -3.64 7.93 2.32
C SER A 99 -2.72 7.52 1.18
N VAL A 100 -1.62 8.23 1.07
CA VAL A 100 -0.46 7.88 0.26
C VAL A 100 0.77 7.83 1.15
N MET A 101 1.50 6.72 1.09
CA MET A 101 2.80 6.56 1.75
C MET A 101 3.89 6.46 0.69
N ASP A 102 4.78 7.43 0.68
CA ASP A 102 5.93 7.48 -0.25
C ASP A 102 7.21 7.20 0.54
N ILE A 103 7.83 6.07 0.25
CA ILE A 103 8.98 5.53 0.96
C ILE A 103 10.21 5.73 0.10
N SER A 104 11.17 6.49 0.59
CA SER A 104 12.47 6.68 -0.06
C SER A 104 13.51 5.79 0.62
N LEU A 105 14.18 4.96 -0.15
CA LEU A 105 15.28 4.14 0.33
C LEU A 105 16.58 4.95 0.41
N LEU A 106 17.51 4.51 1.24
CA LEU A 106 18.88 4.97 1.20
C LEU A 106 19.47 4.69 -0.18
N ASP A 107 20.47 5.44 -0.57
CA ASP A 107 21.39 5.04 -1.64
C ASP A 107 22.51 4.20 -1.00
N GLY A 108 23.18 3.37 -1.76
CA GLY A 108 24.34 2.62 -1.25
C GLY A 108 25.49 3.56 -0.87
N ASN A 109 26.39 3.09 -0.03
CA ASN A 109 27.56 3.85 0.39
C ASN A 109 28.58 3.97 -0.77
N THR A 110 29.10 5.16 -1.01
CA THR A 110 30.11 5.43 -2.05
C THR A 110 31.55 5.22 -1.58
N ASP A 111 31.77 5.16 -0.26
CA ASP A 111 33.10 5.17 0.33
C ASP A 111 33.56 3.78 0.78
N GLU A 112 32.59 2.98 1.26
CA GLU A 112 32.89 1.63 1.79
C GLU A 112 31.75 0.65 1.55
N ASN A 113 32.08 -0.63 1.56
CA ASN A 113 31.10 -1.72 1.57
C ASN A 113 30.89 -2.18 3.01
N SER A 114 29.64 -2.14 3.48
CA SER A 114 29.26 -2.55 4.83
C SER A 114 28.20 -3.65 4.79
N PHE A 115 28.32 -4.60 5.70
CA PHE A 115 27.39 -5.72 5.86
C PHE A 115 26.96 -5.82 7.32
N LYS A 116 25.68 -6.13 7.53
CA LYS A 116 25.09 -6.28 8.85
C LYS A 116 24.31 -7.59 8.91
N ALA A 117 24.72 -8.47 9.82
CA ALA A 117 23.93 -9.64 10.20
C ALA A 117 23.22 -9.34 11.52
N THR A 118 21.93 -9.65 11.59
CA THR A 118 21.11 -9.40 12.79
C THR A 118 20.40 -10.70 13.17
N LEU A 119 20.48 -11.06 14.43
CA LEU A 119 19.67 -12.10 15.05
C LEU A 119 18.70 -11.39 16.01
N GLY A 120 17.45 -11.30 15.61
CA GLY A 120 16.37 -10.67 16.38
C GLY A 120 15.60 -11.69 17.21
N ALA A 121 14.54 -11.24 17.88
CA ALA A 121 13.67 -12.12 18.66
C ALA A 121 12.82 -13.05 17.80
N SER A 122 12.53 -12.66 16.54
CA SER A 122 11.59 -13.35 15.66
C SER A 122 12.16 -13.67 14.27
N GLU A 123 13.33 -13.13 13.93
CA GLU A 123 13.89 -13.23 12.59
C GLU A 123 15.42 -13.16 12.58
N VAL A 124 16.01 -13.71 11.55
CA VAL A 124 17.42 -13.51 11.19
C VAL A 124 17.46 -12.69 9.89
N SER A 125 18.39 -11.74 9.82
CA SER A 125 18.56 -10.92 8.63
C SER A 125 20.03 -10.72 8.25
N LEU A 126 20.23 -10.57 6.95
CA LEU A 126 21.50 -10.13 6.36
C LEU A 126 21.19 -8.92 5.48
N SER A 127 21.88 -7.82 5.71
CA SER A 127 21.79 -6.63 4.87
C SER A 127 23.18 -6.10 4.53
N GLY A 128 23.27 -5.36 3.44
CA GLY A 128 24.51 -4.74 3.03
C GLY A 128 24.26 -3.52 2.17
N MET A 129 25.22 -2.60 2.17
CA MET A 129 25.23 -1.44 1.30
C MET A 129 26.68 -1.10 0.92
N GLY A 130 26.85 -0.56 -0.28
CA GLY A 130 28.16 -0.23 -0.76
C GLY A 130 28.16 0.21 -2.21
N HIS A 131 29.28 0.01 -2.87
CA HIS A 131 29.48 0.43 -4.27
C HIS A 131 30.22 -0.61 -5.11
N PHE A 132 29.96 -0.57 -6.42
CA PHE A 132 30.75 -1.23 -7.46
C PHE A 132 31.43 -0.16 -8.31
N GLY A 133 32.73 0.02 -8.14
CA GLY A 133 33.46 1.12 -8.78
C GLY A 133 33.00 2.49 -8.28
N SER A 134 33.16 3.54 -9.10
CA SER A 134 32.87 4.93 -8.73
C SER A 134 31.43 5.38 -9.03
N ASN A 135 30.71 4.64 -9.86
CA ASN A 135 29.47 5.13 -10.46
C ASN A 135 28.21 4.35 -10.02
N THR A 136 28.40 3.17 -9.43
CA THR A 136 27.30 2.30 -9.06
C THR A 136 27.28 2.05 -7.56
N THR A 137 26.16 2.31 -6.93
CA THR A 137 25.90 1.98 -5.53
C THR A 137 24.83 0.90 -5.43
N TYR A 138 24.89 0.14 -4.35
CA TYR A 138 23.90 -0.90 -4.06
C TYR A 138 23.50 -0.94 -2.59
N LEU A 139 22.32 -1.43 -2.34
CA LEU A 139 21.88 -1.93 -1.03
C LEU A 139 21.00 -3.16 -1.22
N PHE A 140 21.00 -4.02 -0.24
CA PHE A 140 20.13 -5.19 -0.18
C PHE A 140 19.80 -5.62 1.24
N SER A 141 18.75 -6.38 1.39
CA SER A 141 18.37 -7.07 2.63
C SER A 141 17.68 -8.38 2.30
N VAL A 142 17.98 -9.41 3.08
CA VAL A 142 17.24 -10.69 3.10
C VAL A 142 16.91 -10.99 4.55
N ARG A 143 15.65 -11.35 4.84
CA ARG A 143 15.19 -11.72 6.18
C ARG A 143 14.43 -13.03 6.13
N GLN A 144 14.63 -13.87 7.14
CA GLN A 144 13.91 -15.10 7.37
C GLN A 144 13.35 -15.10 8.78
N SER A 145 12.03 -15.29 8.90
CA SER A 145 11.38 -15.41 10.20
C SER A 145 11.50 -16.81 10.79
N TYR A 146 11.46 -16.90 12.10
CA TYR A 146 11.26 -18.13 12.85
C TYR A 146 10.10 -18.01 13.86
N LEU A 147 9.17 -17.12 13.57
CA LEU A 147 7.96 -16.91 14.40
C LEU A 147 7.18 -18.20 14.63
N GLN A 148 7.14 -19.10 13.65
CA GLN A 148 6.47 -20.39 13.81
C GLN A 148 7.03 -21.22 14.99
N LEU A 149 8.34 -21.16 15.25
CA LEU A 149 8.95 -21.87 16.38
C LEU A 149 8.54 -21.23 17.70
N LEU A 150 8.58 -19.91 17.78
CA LEU A 150 8.16 -19.16 18.96
C LEU A 150 6.68 -19.39 19.26
N PHE A 151 5.82 -19.29 18.26
CA PHE A 151 4.38 -19.47 18.39
C PHE A 151 4.02 -20.90 18.81
N LYS A 152 4.74 -21.89 18.27
CA LYS A 152 4.59 -23.29 18.71
C LYS A 152 4.99 -23.48 20.18
N MET A 153 6.10 -22.85 20.63
CA MET A 153 6.56 -22.95 22.02
C MET A 153 5.60 -22.30 23.01
N ILE A 154 4.93 -21.21 22.64
CA ILE A 154 3.96 -20.52 23.51
C ILE A 154 2.52 -21.01 23.33
N GLY A 155 2.32 -22.05 22.49
CA GLY A 155 1.01 -22.70 22.34
C GLY A 155 -0.01 -21.93 21.53
N LEU A 156 0.42 -21.15 20.51
CA LEU A 156 -0.54 -20.47 19.64
C LEU A 156 -1.08 -21.40 18.55
N PRO A 157 -2.35 -21.23 18.15
CA PRO A 157 -3.00 -22.08 17.16
C PRO A 157 -2.61 -21.79 15.71
N PHE A 158 -1.79 -20.78 15.46
CA PHE A 158 -1.30 -20.43 14.12
C PHE A 158 0.21 -20.24 14.11
N LEU A 159 0.84 -20.63 13.01
CA LEU A 159 2.30 -20.74 12.86
C LEU A 159 2.77 -19.95 11.63
N PRO A 160 2.95 -18.62 11.74
CA PRO A 160 3.39 -17.80 10.64
C PRO A 160 4.89 -18.00 10.37
N ASN A 161 5.23 -18.02 9.09
CA ASN A 161 6.60 -18.02 8.60
C ASN A 161 6.70 -17.15 7.36
N TYR A 162 7.75 -16.35 7.24
CA TYR A 162 7.99 -15.54 6.06
C TYR A 162 9.48 -15.45 5.73
N ILE A 163 9.74 -15.21 4.46
CA ILE A 163 11.04 -14.77 3.94
C ILE A 163 10.80 -13.55 3.07
N ASP A 164 11.64 -12.55 3.18
CA ASP A 164 11.60 -11.39 2.30
C ASP A 164 12.99 -10.99 1.80
N GLY A 165 12.97 -10.24 0.71
CA GLY A 165 14.14 -9.69 0.08
C GLY A 165 13.87 -8.31 -0.50
N GLN A 166 14.86 -7.44 -0.41
CA GLN A 166 14.82 -6.08 -0.91
C GLN A 166 16.17 -5.70 -1.48
N PHE A 167 16.19 -4.98 -2.62
CA PHE A 167 17.41 -4.43 -3.17
C PHE A 167 17.18 -3.12 -3.90
N LYS A 168 18.24 -2.32 -4.02
CA LYS A 168 18.32 -1.15 -4.89
C LYS A 168 19.73 -1.05 -5.45
N ILE A 169 19.81 -0.84 -6.76
CA ILE A 169 21.07 -0.59 -7.47
C ILE A 169 20.90 0.70 -8.24
N LYS A 170 21.80 1.66 -8.03
CA LYS A 170 21.78 2.97 -8.67
C LYS A 170 23.10 3.20 -9.38
N THR A 171 23.02 3.49 -10.68
CA THR A 171 24.18 3.73 -11.54
C THR A 171 24.09 5.10 -12.18
N LYS A 172 25.15 5.91 -12.05
CA LYS A 172 25.35 7.14 -12.81
C LYS A 172 25.93 6.79 -14.17
N LEU A 173 25.19 7.08 -15.24
CA LEU A 173 25.61 6.84 -16.64
C LEU A 173 26.42 8.01 -17.21
N GLY A 174 26.76 8.99 -16.38
CA GLY A 174 27.51 10.19 -16.72
C GLY A 174 27.17 11.32 -15.75
N LYS A 175 27.33 12.58 -16.20
CA LYS A 175 27.06 13.76 -15.34
C LYS A 175 25.57 14.11 -15.25
N LYS A 176 24.76 13.65 -16.19
CA LYS A 176 23.36 14.07 -16.34
C LYS A 176 22.34 12.92 -16.26
N ASP A 177 22.83 11.70 -16.24
CA ASP A 177 21.96 10.53 -16.38
C ASP A 177 22.19 9.56 -15.25
N GLU A 178 21.12 9.03 -14.69
CA GLU A 178 21.16 7.94 -13.73
C GLU A 178 20.06 6.92 -13.99
N ILE A 179 20.36 5.68 -13.74
CA ILE A 179 19.40 4.58 -13.75
C ILE A 179 19.37 3.91 -12.39
N THR A 180 18.18 3.59 -11.93
CA THR A 180 17.95 2.88 -10.66
C THR A 180 17.11 1.65 -10.92
N PHE A 181 17.55 0.51 -10.38
CA PHE A 181 16.79 -0.73 -10.31
C PHE A 181 16.47 -1.02 -8.85
N LEU A 182 15.27 -1.46 -8.58
CA LEU A 182 14.84 -1.85 -7.24
C LEU A 182 13.95 -3.08 -7.28
N GLY A 183 13.93 -3.82 -6.20
CA GLY A 183 13.07 -4.97 -6.02
C GLY A 183 12.67 -5.16 -4.57
N LEU A 184 11.48 -5.70 -4.39
CA LEU A 184 10.90 -6.10 -3.12
C LEU A 184 10.18 -7.43 -3.32
N THR A 185 10.41 -8.39 -2.44
CA THR A 185 9.71 -9.68 -2.49
C THR A 185 9.39 -10.17 -1.08
N GLY A 186 8.29 -10.88 -0.93
CA GLY A 186 7.90 -11.58 0.29
C GLY A 186 7.17 -12.86 -0.04
N ILE A 187 7.50 -13.91 0.69
CA ILE A 187 6.83 -15.21 0.63
C ILE A 187 6.37 -15.55 2.04
N ASP A 188 5.06 -15.69 2.20
CA ASP A 188 4.39 -15.90 3.46
C ASP A 188 3.72 -17.24 3.49
N ASN A 189 3.83 -17.93 4.61
CA ASN A 189 3.15 -19.19 4.85
C ASN A 189 2.65 -19.25 6.29
N MET A 190 1.36 -19.38 6.49
CA MET A 190 0.75 -19.56 7.79
C MET A 190 0.08 -20.94 7.86
N LYS A 191 0.63 -21.82 8.68
CA LYS A 191 0.07 -23.12 9.01
C LYS A 191 -0.75 -23.03 10.30
N LEU A 192 -1.65 -23.98 10.50
CA LEU A 192 -2.41 -24.14 11.73
C LEU A 192 -1.71 -25.14 12.66
N ASN A 193 -1.74 -24.87 13.95
CA ASN A 193 -1.27 -25.78 15.00
C ASN A 193 -2.47 -26.47 15.63
N THR A 194 -2.93 -27.53 14.98
CA THR A 194 -4.16 -28.25 15.34
C THR A 194 -4.03 -29.08 16.60
N ASP A 195 -2.81 -29.20 17.16
CA ASP A 195 -2.54 -29.94 18.41
C ASP A 195 -2.86 -29.10 19.66
N GLN A 196 -3.27 -27.84 19.48
CA GLN A 196 -3.61 -26.97 20.60
C GLN A 196 -5.03 -27.23 21.11
N GLU A 197 -5.15 -27.35 22.41
CA GLU A 197 -6.40 -27.60 23.13
C GLU A 197 -6.83 -26.33 23.90
N GLY A 198 -8.13 -26.21 24.15
CA GLY A 198 -8.74 -25.12 24.90
C GLY A 198 -9.70 -24.28 24.08
N GLU A 199 -10.72 -23.71 24.73
CA GLU A 199 -11.82 -23.00 24.06
C GLU A 199 -11.36 -21.88 23.12
N ASP A 200 -10.38 -21.08 23.53
CA ASP A 200 -9.84 -20.00 22.69
C ASP A 200 -9.08 -20.52 21.48
N ALA A 201 -8.30 -21.59 21.64
CA ALA A 201 -7.56 -22.21 20.54
C ALA A 201 -8.51 -22.88 19.55
N GLU A 202 -9.49 -23.65 20.02
CA GLU A 202 -10.52 -24.30 19.22
C GLU A 202 -11.36 -23.26 18.47
N TYR A 203 -11.74 -22.16 19.11
CA TYR A 203 -12.44 -21.06 18.48
C TYR A 203 -11.61 -20.44 17.34
N MET A 204 -10.35 -20.10 17.58
CA MET A 204 -9.47 -19.57 16.53
C MET A 204 -9.24 -20.57 15.40
N LEU A 205 -9.01 -21.85 15.71
CA LEU A 205 -8.86 -22.92 14.72
C LEU A 205 -10.14 -23.16 13.91
N SER A 206 -11.32 -22.81 14.43
CA SER A 206 -12.58 -22.98 13.71
C SER A 206 -12.71 -22.04 12.50
N TYR A 207 -12.16 -20.82 12.57
CA TYR A 207 -12.31 -19.83 11.51
C TYR A 207 -11.02 -19.49 10.74
N LEU A 208 -9.83 -19.67 11.34
CA LEU A 208 -8.58 -19.35 10.66
C LEU A 208 -8.31 -20.26 9.47
N PRO A 209 -8.02 -19.72 8.28
CA PRO A 209 -7.54 -20.51 7.15
C PRO A 209 -6.03 -20.77 7.22
N ARG A 210 -5.54 -21.70 6.43
CA ARG A 210 -4.13 -21.74 6.01
C ARG A 210 -3.93 -20.65 4.97
N ILE A 211 -2.87 -19.85 5.10
CA ILE A 211 -2.59 -18.72 4.20
C ILE A 211 -1.24 -18.93 3.53
N THR A 212 -1.20 -18.79 2.22
CA THR A 212 0.03 -18.66 1.45
C THR A 212 -0.05 -17.38 0.63
N GLN A 213 0.99 -16.53 0.72
CA GLN A 213 1.04 -15.28 -0.01
C GLN A 213 2.41 -15.09 -0.66
N GLN A 214 2.41 -14.53 -1.84
CA GLN A 214 3.60 -14.13 -2.57
C GLN A 214 3.45 -12.69 -3.04
N THR A 215 4.38 -11.84 -2.67
CA THR A 215 4.46 -10.46 -3.12
C THR A 215 5.76 -10.24 -3.86
N PHE A 216 5.69 -9.60 -5.00
CA PHE A 216 6.86 -9.29 -5.80
C PHE A 216 6.69 -7.94 -6.49
N THR A 217 7.70 -7.08 -6.38
CA THR A 217 7.78 -5.80 -7.11
C THR A 217 9.16 -5.69 -7.73
N LEU A 218 9.18 -5.33 -9.01
CA LEU A 218 10.39 -4.86 -9.71
C LEU A 218 10.15 -3.46 -10.23
N GLY A 219 11.16 -2.60 -10.10
CA GLY A 219 11.13 -1.25 -10.61
C GLY A 219 12.43 -0.87 -11.32
N ALA A 220 12.28 -0.10 -12.38
CA ALA A 220 13.40 0.56 -13.05
C ALA A 220 13.03 2.03 -13.27
N SER A 221 13.93 2.95 -12.98
CA SER A 221 13.73 4.36 -13.26
C SER A 221 14.98 4.97 -13.87
N TYR A 222 14.78 5.73 -14.93
CA TYR A 222 15.80 6.53 -15.58
C TYR A 222 15.53 8.00 -15.33
N LYS A 223 16.56 8.76 -14.92
CA LYS A 223 16.49 10.20 -14.72
C LYS A 223 17.51 10.93 -15.57
N HIS A 224 17.06 11.98 -16.21
CA HIS A 224 17.87 12.91 -16.98
C HIS A 224 17.81 14.31 -16.37
N TYR A 225 18.98 14.89 -16.06
CA TYR A 225 19.13 16.20 -15.47
C TYR A 225 19.56 17.22 -16.54
N ALA A 226 18.69 18.16 -16.89
CA ALA A 226 18.92 19.18 -17.92
C ALA A 226 18.68 20.59 -17.34
N GLY A 227 19.71 21.16 -16.70
CA GLY A 227 19.62 22.48 -16.07
C GLY A 227 18.59 22.50 -14.94
N LYS A 228 17.48 23.21 -15.13
CA LYS A 228 16.37 23.30 -14.16
C LYS A 228 15.35 22.15 -14.28
N ASN A 229 15.52 21.28 -15.27
CA ASN A 229 14.58 20.20 -15.55
C ASN A 229 15.13 18.85 -15.12
N VAL A 230 14.26 18.00 -14.57
CA VAL A 230 14.52 16.60 -14.29
C VAL A 230 13.43 15.78 -14.94
N THR A 231 13.80 15.03 -15.97
CA THR A 231 12.89 14.08 -16.62
C THR A 231 13.09 12.70 -16.03
N THR A 232 12.01 12.05 -15.63
CA THR A 232 12.03 10.69 -15.07
C THR A 232 11.11 9.79 -15.87
N VAL A 233 11.63 8.63 -16.27
CA VAL A 233 10.82 7.54 -16.84
C VAL A 233 10.95 6.35 -15.91
N SER A 234 9.81 5.82 -15.47
CA SER A 234 9.76 4.70 -14.52
C SER A 234 8.90 3.55 -15.06
N LEU A 235 9.41 2.35 -14.94
CA LEU A 235 8.74 1.10 -15.25
C LEU A 235 8.60 0.30 -13.96
N GLY A 236 7.40 -0.16 -13.65
CA GLY A 236 7.10 -0.96 -12.47
C GLY A 236 6.32 -2.22 -12.84
N TYR A 237 6.63 -3.33 -12.19
CA TYR A 237 5.86 -4.55 -12.26
C TYR A 237 5.56 -5.05 -10.85
N ASN A 238 4.29 -5.34 -10.60
CA ASN A 238 3.79 -5.87 -9.34
C ASN A 238 3.11 -7.22 -9.55
N TYR A 239 3.33 -8.12 -8.61
CA TYR A 239 2.64 -9.39 -8.46
C TYR A 239 2.21 -9.58 -7.02
N LEU A 240 0.96 -9.94 -6.80
CA LEU A 240 0.41 -10.36 -5.51
C LEU A 240 -0.41 -11.63 -5.72
N GLY A 241 0.10 -12.74 -5.23
CA GLY A 241 -0.59 -14.03 -5.19
C GLY A 241 -1.05 -14.35 -3.78
N ASN A 242 -2.29 -14.79 -3.64
CA ASN A 242 -2.92 -15.07 -2.35
C ASN A 242 -3.68 -16.39 -2.42
N GLN A 243 -3.53 -17.25 -1.41
CA GLN A 243 -4.33 -18.44 -1.24
C GLN A 243 -4.76 -18.60 0.20
N ASN A 244 -6.06 -18.75 0.42
CA ASN A 244 -6.68 -19.05 1.69
C ASN A 244 -7.41 -20.40 1.58
N LEU A 245 -7.02 -21.35 2.42
CA LEU A 245 -7.56 -22.70 2.38
C LEU A 245 -8.10 -23.10 3.75
N LYS A 246 -9.37 -23.54 3.81
CA LYS A 246 -10.02 -23.94 5.04
C LYS A 246 -10.81 -25.24 4.85
N TYR A 247 -10.63 -26.16 5.79
CA TYR A 247 -11.41 -27.39 5.90
C TYR A 247 -12.22 -27.38 7.19
N ARG A 248 -13.37 -28.02 7.17
CA ARG A 248 -14.20 -28.24 8.35
C ARG A 248 -13.40 -29.05 9.39
N ASN A 249 -13.36 -28.57 10.63
CA ASN A 249 -12.57 -29.16 11.71
C ASN A 249 -11.05 -29.28 11.40
N ASN A 250 -10.55 -28.52 10.42
CA ASN A 250 -9.18 -28.59 9.90
C ASN A 250 -8.78 -29.98 9.35
N ASP A 251 -9.76 -30.82 9.02
CA ASP A 251 -9.58 -32.15 8.47
C ASP A 251 -9.56 -32.12 6.94
N ASP A 252 -8.38 -32.28 6.36
CA ASP A 252 -8.14 -32.31 4.90
C ASP A 252 -8.12 -33.72 4.31
N SER A 253 -8.55 -34.73 5.07
CA SER A 253 -8.57 -36.14 4.63
C SER A 253 -9.62 -36.42 3.56
N ALA A 254 -10.67 -35.59 3.47
CA ALA A 254 -11.76 -35.74 2.54
C ALA A 254 -12.13 -34.44 1.81
N PRO A 255 -12.35 -34.49 0.48
CA PRO A 255 -12.68 -33.27 -0.31
C PRO A 255 -13.97 -32.57 0.15
N GLU A 256 -14.93 -33.32 0.69
CA GLU A 256 -16.20 -32.81 1.22
C GLU A 256 -16.04 -31.92 2.45
N ASN A 257 -14.88 -31.99 3.11
CA ASN A 257 -14.54 -31.13 4.24
C ASN A 257 -14.06 -29.72 3.81
N LEU A 258 -13.81 -29.51 2.52
CA LEU A 258 -13.43 -28.20 2.00
C LEU A 258 -14.56 -27.18 2.23
N THR A 259 -14.24 -26.07 2.91
CA THR A 259 -15.18 -25.00 3.20
C THR A 259 -14.77 -23.68 2.53
N LEU A 260 -13.49 -23.48 2.32
CA LEU A 260 -12.94 -22.31 1.62
C LEU A 260 -11.72 -22.73 0.80
N ASP A 261 -11.72 -22.41 -0.47
CA ASP A 261 -10.54 -22.34 -1.33
C ASP A 261 -10.64 -21.05 -2.13
N LEU A 262 -9.84 -20.07 -1.73
CA LEU A 262 -9.74 -18.77 -2.38
C LEU A 262 -8.31 -18.60 -2.86
N SER A 263 -8.15 -18.50 -4.18
CA SER A 263 -6.86 -18.32 -4.82
C SER A 263 -6.94 -17.17 -5.81
N SER A 264 -6.12 -16.15 -5.61
CA SER A 264 -6.12 -14.97 -6.46
C SER A 264 -4.72 -14.52 -6.84
N ARG A 265 -4.61 -13.88 -8.00
CA ARG A 265 -3.39 -13.30 -8.52
C ARG A 265 -3.69 -11.92 -9.10
N GLU A 266 -3.03 -10.92 -8.57
CA GLU A 266 -3.02 -9.57 -9.11
C GLU A 266 -1.66 -9.28 -9.73
N GLN A 267 -1.66 -8.76 -10.95
CA GLN A 267 -0.45 -8.31 -11.63
C GLN A 267 -0.70 -6.93 -12.24
N LYS A 268 0.29 -6.07 -12.18
CA LYS A 268 0.22 -4.74 -12.76
C LYS A 268 1.56 -4.35 -13.33
N LEU A 269 1.57 -4.05 -14.62
CA LEU A 269 2.69 -3.41 -15.30
C LEU A 269 2.38 -1.93 -15.44
N SER A 270 3.27 -1.04 -15.04
CA SER A 270 3.07 0.41 -15.09
C SER A 270 4.26 1.12 -15.73
N LEU A 271 3.97 2.10 -16.57
CA LEU A 271 4.95 3.01 -17.19
C LEU A 271 4.54 4.44 -16.86
N ARG A 272 5.47 5.23 -16.33
CA ARG A 272 5.28 6.64 -16.03
C ARG A 272 6.40 7.47 -16.61
N ALA A 273 6.04 8.57 -17.27
CA ALA A 273 6.96 9.59 -17.73
C ALA A 273 6.59 10.93 -17.10
N GLU A 274 7.55 11.58 -16.46
CA GLU A 274 7.37 12.81 -15.68
C GLU A 274 8.49 13.78 -16.01
N ASN A 275 8.15 15.06 -16.11
CA ASN A 275 9.11 16.14 -16.09
C ASN A 275 8.87 17.04 -14.89
N ARG A 276 9.95 17.46 -14.24
CA ARG A 276 9.93 18.39 -13.12
C ARG A 276 10.83 19.57 -13.41
N THR A 277 10.26 20.78 -13.34
CA THR A 277 10.98 22.03 -13.60
C THR A 277 11.12 22.83 -12.30
N TYR A 278 12.35 23.17 -11.94
CA TYR A 278 12.68 23.94 -10.75
C TYR A 278 12.99 25.39 -11.15
N ASN A 279 12.14 26.33 -10.75
CA ASN A 279 12.41 27.77 -10.79
C ASN A 279 12.50 28.28 -9.34
N ASP A 280 13.04 29.48 -9.12
CA ASP A 280 13.36 29.98 -7.78
C ASP A 280 12.26 29.82 -6.73
N ARG A 281 11.03 30.17 -7.06
CA ARG A 281 9.85 30.08 -6.17
C ARG A 281 8.85 29.03 -6.59
N TRP A 282 8.99 28.50 -7.81
CA TRP A 282 8.03 27.58 -8.40
C TRP A 282 8.68 26.24 -8.74
N THR A 283 8.01 25.17 -8.41
CA THR A 283 8.32 23.85 -8.94
C THR A 283 7.10 23.35 -9.70
N TRP A 284 7.29 23.04 -10.96
CA TRP A 284 6.27 22.46 -11.84
C TRP A 284 6.53 20.99 -12.01
N ARG A 285 5.47 20.22 -12.07
CA ARG A 285 5.52 18.79 -12.36
C ARG A 285 4.41 18.48 -13.33
N GLU A 286 4.72 17.76 -14.38
CA GLU A 286 3.77 17.23 -15.35
C GLU A 286 4.15 15.81 -15.74
N GLY A 287 3.16 14.96 -15.97
CA GLY A 287 3.43 13.58 -16.34
C GLY A 287 2.24 12.84 -16.86
N VAL A 288 2.55 11.70 -17.42
CA VAL A 288 1.59 10.70 -17.91
C VAL A 288 1.93 9.34 -17.37
N GLU A 289 0.92 8.52 -17.19
CA GLU A 289 1.03 7.15 -16.69
C GLU A 289 0.16 6.24 -17.56
N ALA A 290 0.67 5.07 -17.87
CA ALA A 290 -0.10 3.98 -18.46
C ALA A 290 0.19 2.71 -17.69
N TRP A 291 -0.83 1.88 -17.51
CA TRP A 291 -0.67 0.61 -16.83
C TRP A 291 -1.57 -0.45 -17.43
N TYR A 292 -1.19 -1.71 -17.21
CA TYR A 292 -1.99 -2.86 -17.59
C TYR A 292 -2.10 -3.81 -16.42
N ALA A 293 -3.31 -4.18 -16.07
CA ALA A 293 -3.63 -5.05 -14.95
C ALA A 293 -4.18 -6.39 -15.42
N PHE A 294 -3.78 -7.45 -14.70
CA PHE A 294 -4.32 -8.79 -14.83
C PHE A 294 -4.81 -9.23 -13.45
N TYR A 295 -5.99 -9.77 -13.39
CA TYR A 295 -6.55 -10.35 -12.19
C TYR A 295 -7.18 -11.70 -12.49
N ASN A 296 -6.70 -12.74 -11.80
CA ASN A 296 -7.27 -14.07 -11.83
C ASN A 296 -7.74 -14.42 -10.43
N ASP A 297 -8.90 -15.03 -10.34
CA ASP A 297 -9.48 -15.50 -9.09
C ASP A 297 -10.14 -16.85 -9.26
N HIS A 298 -9.98 -17.69 -8.25
CA HIS A 298 -10.75 -18.90 -8.06
C HIS A 298 -11.29 -18.89 -6.64
N THR A 299 -12.59 -18.79 -6.52
CA THR A 299 -13.31 -18.79 -5.25
C THR A 299 -14.20 -20.01 -5.15
N TYR A 300 -14.00 -20.79 -4.10
CA TYR A 300 -14.93 -21.80 -3.61
C TYR A 300 -15.19 -21.50 -2.14
N GLN A 301 -16.46 -21.26 -1.80
CA GLN A 301 -16.87 -21.03 -0.42
C GLN A 301 -18.17 -21.74 -0.12
N ARG A 302 -18.18 -22.53 0.96
CA ARG A 302 -19.37 -23.15 1.51
C ARG A 302 -19.80 -22.40 2.76
N VAL A 303 -20.97 -21.79 2.70
CA VAL A 303 -21.56 -21.06 3.81
C VAL A 303 -22.63 -21.93 4.45
N TYR A 304 -22.53 -22.09 5.76
CA TYR A 304 -23.51 -22.81 6.57
C TYR A 304 -24.43 -21.78 7.25
N HIS A 305 -25.54 -21.47 6.59
CA HIS A 305 -26.72 -20.91 7.24
C HIS A 305 -27.75 -22.04 7.28
N ASN A 306 -28.99 -21.84 7.59
CA ASN A 306 -30.02 -22.90 7.71
C ASN A 306 -29.98 -24.00 6.64
N GLU A 307 -29.49 -23.71 5.47
CA GLU A 307 -29.09 -24.66 4.41
C GLU A 307 -27.66 -24.31 3.94
N SER A 308 -26.87 -25.33 3.54
CA SER A 308 -25.55 -25.11 3.00
C SER A 308 -25.64 -24.54 1.58
N SER A 309 -25.13 -23.34 1.34
CA SER A 309 -24.95 -22.77 0.03
C SER A 309 -23.48 -22.82 -0.39
N ILE A 310 -23.23 -23.06 -1.68
CA ILE A 310 -21.89 -23.05 -2.26
C ILE A 310 -21.82 -21.89 -3.24
N SER A 311 -20.87 -20.99 -2.99
CA SER A 311 -20.46 -19.99 -3.97
C SER A 311 -19.19 -20.47 -4.64
N GLN A 312 -19.21 -20.64 -5.96
CA GLN A 312 -18.05 -21.07 -6.73
C GLN A 312 -18.01 -20.35 -8.06
N TYR A 313 -16.90 -19.66 -8.31
CA TYR A 313 -16.64 -19.03 -9.60
C TYR A 313 -15.13 -18.90 -9.86
N SER A 314 -14.79 -18.66 -11.12
CA SER A 314 -13.43 -18.31 -11.52
C SER A 314 -13.49 -17.11 -12.45
N THR A 315 -12.59 -16.19 -12.23
CA THR A 315 -12.50 -14.94 -12.97
C THR A 315 -11.12 -14.77 -13.59
N ASP A 316 -11.12 -14.25 -14.81
CA ASP A 316 -9.95 -13.81 -15.52
C ASP A 316 -10.30 -12.50 -16.21
N ILE A 317 -9.78 -11.39 -15.68
CA ILE A 317 -9.99 -10.05 -16.24
C ILE A 317 -8.66 -9.36 -16.46
N SER A 318 -8.59 -8.61 -17.55
CA SER A 318 -7.45 -7.75 -17.85
C SER A 318 -7.91 -6.47 -18.50
N PHE A 319 -7.26 -5.37 -18.17
CA PHE A 319 -7.60 -4.06 -18.72
C PHE A 319 -6.44 -3.08 -18.60
N ALA A 320 -6.43 -2.09 -19.50
CA ALA A 320 -5.47 -0.99 -19.49
C ALA A 320 -6.02 0.21 -18.74
N GLY A 321 -5.13 0.98 -18.12
CA GLY A 321 -5.45 2.27 -17.55
C GLY A 321 -4.45 3.33 -17.96
N TRP A 322 -4.87 4.57 -17.84
CA TRP A 322 -4.07 5.74 -18.18
C TRP A 322 -4.36 6.89 -17.24
N ALA A 323 -3.38 7.75 -17.04
CA ALA A 323 -3.55 8.98 -16.31
C ALA A 323 -2.68 10.08 -16.91
N ALA A 324 -3.14 11.32 -16.73
CA ALA A 324 -2.34 12.51 -16.95
C ALA A 324 -2.45 13.41 -15.74
N TYR A 325 -1.35 14.05 -15.37
CA TYR A 325 -1.33 14.92 -14.19
C TYR A 325 -0.39 16.09 -14.34
N GLY A 326 -0.70 17.14 -13.58
CA GLY A 326 0.14 18.30 -13.44
C GLY A 326 0.03 18.90 -12.06
N SER A 327 1.10 19.53 -11.57
CA SER A 327 1.08 20.27 -10.32
C SER A 327 2.05 21.43 -10.32
N ALA A 328 1.72 22.43 -9.52
CA ALA A 328 2.57 23.57 -9.26
C ALA A 328 2.73 23.76 -7.75
N ARG A 329 3.97 23.91 -7.30
CA ARG A 329 4.30 24.28 -5.93
C ARG A 329 4.93 25.66 -5.93
N TYR A 330 4.38 26.53 -5.11
CA TYR A 330 4.91 27.87 -4.84
C TYR A 330 5.47 27.95 -3.43
N THR A 331 6.61 28.60 -3.26
CA THR A 331 7.15 28.95 -1.95
C THR A 331 7.49 30.44 -1.95
N SER A 332 6.97 31.20 -0.96
CA SER A 332 7.25 32.62 -0.83
C SER A 332 8.74 32.87 -0.52
N GLU A 333 9.22 34.09 -0.80
CA GLU A 333 10.61 34.48 -0.62
C GLU A 333 11.08 34.34 0.83
N ASP A 334 10.20 34.66 1.78
CA ASP A 334 10.45 34.54 3.21
C ASP A 334 10.25 33.08 3.74
N GLY A 335 9.89 32.15 2.88
CA GLY A 335 9.64 30.75 3.20
C GLY A 335 8.44 30.50 4.10
N ARG A 336 7.61 31.53 4.37
CA ARG A 336 6.44 31.40 5.27
C ARG A 336 5.24 30.77 4.62
N LEU A 337 5.04 31.00 3.31
CA LEU A 337 3.92 30.46 2.55
C LEU A 337 4.42 29.38 1.60
N THR A 338 3.82 28.20 1.69
CA THR A 338 3.93 27.13 0.68
C THR A 338 2.53 26.79 0.19
N ALA A 339 2.33 26.82 -1.12
CA ALA A 339 1.10 26.44 -1.78
C ALA A 339 1.38 25.32 -2.80
N ASN A 340 0.54 24.29 -2.84
CA ASN A 340 0.58 23.27 -3.88
C ASN A 340 -0.80 23.18 -4.53
N MET A 341 -0.83 23.14 -5.85
CA MET A 341 -2.02 22.89 -6.66
C MET A 341 -1.73 21.72 -7.57
N GLY A 342 -2.68 20.84 -7.72
CA GLY A 342 -2.56 19.67 -8.58
C GLY A 342 -3.85 19.36 -9.30
N LEU A 343 -3.70 18.71 -10.44
CA LEU A 343 -4.80 18.15 -11.22
C LEU A 343 -4.37 16.79 -11.74
N ARG A 344 -5.26 15.81 -11.64
CA ARG A 344 -5.07 14.47 -12.21
C ARG A 344 -6.34 14.03 -12.91
N LEU A 345 -6.17 13.31 -14.01
CA LEU A 345 -7.19 12.67 -14.81
C LEU A 345 -6.89 11.19 -14.87
N ASP A 346 -7.84 10.35 -14.55
CA ASP A 346 -7.71 8.88 -14.59
C ASP A 346 -8.76 8.26 -15.50
N GLY A 347 -8.42 7.14 -16.14
CA GLY A 347 -9.34 6.34 -16.91
C GLY A 347 -8.83 4.92 -17.10
N CYS A 348 -9.72 3.97 -17.37
CA CYS A 348 -9.34 2.61 -17.73
C CYS A 348 -10.35 1.93 -18.65
N SER A 349 -9.93 0.86 -19.30
CA SER A 349 -10.72 0.11 -20.27
C SER A 349 -11.57 -1.01 -19.67
N TYR A 350 -11.79 -1.02 -18.34
CA TYR A 350 -12.62 -2.04 -17.69
C TYR A 350 -14.08 -1.98 -18.16
N SER A 351 -14.65 -0.78 -18.27
CA SER A 351 -16.01 -0.53 -18.76
C SER A 351 -16.10 0.84 -19.45
N ASP A 352 -17.20 1.10 -20.17
CA ASP A 352 -17.45 2.40 -20.77
C ASP A 352 -17.50 3.52 -19.73
N LEU A 353 -18.00 3.22 -18.54
CA LEU A 353 -18.08 4.18 -17.43
C LEU A 353 -16.68 4.54 -16.93
N THR A 354 -15.82 3.55 -16.68
CA THR A 354 -14.46 3.77 -16.20
C THR A 354 -13.52 4.36 -17.24
N ALA A 355 -13.89 4.31 -18.54
CA ALA A 355 -13.13 4.93 -19.62
C ALA A 355 -13.32 6.46 -19.75
N ARG A 356 -14.37 7.02 -19.12
CA ARG A 356 -14.72 8.44 -19.18
C ARG A 356 -13.80 9.30 -18.31
N PHE A 357 -12.54 9.49 -18.72
CA PHE A 357 -11.53 10.21 -17.94
C PHE A 357 -11.96 11.63 -17.50
N TRP A 358 -12.88 12.30 -18.27
CA TRP A 358 -13.41 13.62 -17.91
C TRP A 358 -14.34 13.62 -16.69
N GLU A 359 -14.84 12.46 -16.27
CA GLU A 359 -15.63 12.28 -15.04
C GLU A 359 -14.75 12.00 -13.82
N HIS A 360 -13.48 11.63 -14.04
CA HIS A 360 -12.53 11.25 -12.99
C HIS A 360 -11.43 12.31 -12.80
N ILE A 361 -11.84 13.57 -12.72
CA ILE A 361 -10.95 14.72 -12.51
C ILE A 361 -10.67 14.89 -11.03
N SER A 362 -9.41 14.87 -10.63
CA SER A 362 -8.95 14.93 -9.25
C SER A 362 -8.14 16.23 -8.99
N PRO A 363 -8.82 17.37 -8.71
CA PRO A 363 -8.13 18.59 -8.30
C PRO A 363 -7.68 18.50 -6.84
N THR A 364 -6.51 19.07 -6.54
CA THR A 364 -5.94 19.14 -5.20
C THR A 364 -5.38 20.52 -4.91
N LEU A 365 -5.52 20.95 -3.66
CA LEU A 365 -4.95 22.20 -3.14
C LEU A 365 -4.41 21.96 -1.74
N SER A 366 -3.21 22.44 -1.46
CA SER A 366 -2.72 22.56 -0.08
C SER A 366 -2.02 23.89 0.13
N LEU A 367 -2.23 24.46 1.30
CA LEU A 367 -1.61 25.70 1.76
C LEU A 367 -1.00 25.48 3.14
N SER A 368 0.22 25.92 3.34
CA SER A 368 0.88 25.98 4.64
C SER A 368 1.39 27.40 4.85
N TYR A 369 0.96 28.06 5.92
CA TYR A 369 1.34 29.42 6.24
C TYR A 369 1.83 29.57 7.68
N LYS A 370 3.09 29.96 7.84
CA LYS A 370 3.71 30.30 9.12
C LYS A 370 3.42 31.77 9.45
N PHE A 371 2.36 32.03 10.19
CA PHE A 371 1.97 33.41 10.54
C PHE A 371 2.79 33.96 11.72
N LEU A 372 3.38 33.09 12.56
CA LEU A 372 4.36 33.42 13.59
C LEU A 372 5.51 32.40 13.53
N PRO A 373 6.67 32.68 14.13
CA PRO A 373 7.81 31.76 14.10
C PRO A 373 7.53 30.36 14.63
N SER A 374 6.62 30.26 15.61
CA SER A 374 6.23 28.99 16.24
C SER A 374 4.83 28.50 15.85
N TRP A 375 4.13 29.20 14.97
CA TRP A 375 2.75 28.86 14.60
C TRP A 375 2.60 28.72 13.08
N ALA A 376 1.94 27.64 12.67
CA ALA A 376 1.57 27.41 11.29
C ALA A 376 0.09 27.02 11.17
N VAL A 377 -0.54 27.43 10.08
CA VAL A 377 -1.84 26.93 9.66
C VAL A 377 -1.67 26.14 8.37
N ASN A 378 -2.31 24.97 8.32
CA ASN A 378 -2.29 24.07 7.17
C ASN A 378 -3.72 23.84 6.68
N ILE A 379 -3.95 24.03 5.40
CA ILE A 379 -5.23 23.83 4.73
C ILE A 379 -5.00 22.84 3.60
N GLY A 380 -5.83 21.81 3.51
CA GLY A 380 -5.82 20.85 2.42
C GLY A 380 -7.23 20.61 1.91
N ALA A 381 -7.40 20.55 0.60
CA ALA A 381 -8.64 20.15 -0.03
C ALA A 381 -8.34 19.38 -1.32
N GLY A 382 -9.20 18.40 -1.64
CA GLY A 382 -9.05 17.66 -2.89
C GLY A 382 -10.23 16.74 -3.15
N MET A 383 -10.31 16.31 -4.40
CA MET A 383 -11.18 15.24 -4.84
C MET A 383 -10.29 14.14 -5.42
N TYR A 384 -10.58 12.89 -5.08
CA TYR A 384 -9.77 11.76 -5.46
C TYR A 384 -10.64 10.63 -5.98
N HIS A 385 -10.09 9.86 -6.91
CA HIS A 385 -10.75 8.75 -7.54
C HIS A 385 -9.90 7.48 -7.39
N GLN A 386 -10.57 6.35 -7.15
CA GLN A 386 -9.96 5.03 -7.04
C GLN A 386 -10.88 4.00 -7.68
N LEU A 387 -10.31 3.09 -8.48
CA LEU A 387 -11.04 1.90 -8.91
C LEU A 387 -11.42 1.04 -7.71
N PRO A 388 -12.61 0.44 -7.70
CA PRO A 388 -12.93 -0.61 -6.74
C PRO A 388 -11.88 -1.72 -6.78
N PRO A 389 -11.67 -2.46 -5.66
CA PRO A 389 -10.75 -3.60 -5.63
C PRO A 389 -11.08 -4.62 -6.71
N TYR A 390 -10.05 -5.30 -7.22
CA TYR A 390 -10.21 -6.29 -8.29
C TYR A 390 -11.12 -7.46 -7.89
N THR A 391 -11.18 -7.80 -6.60
CA THR A 391 -12.14 -8.78 -6.05
C THR A 391 -13.59 -8.39 -6.30
N ALA A 392 -13.93 -7.10 -6.18
CA ALA A 392 -15.26 -6.61 -6.51
C ALA A 392 -15.48 -6.54 -8.04
N LEU A 393 -14.48 -6.07 -8.81
CA LEU A 393 -14.59 -6.00 -10.27
C LEU A 393 -14.67 -7.37 -10.94
N GLY A 394 -13.99 -8.37 -10.37
CA GLY A 394 -13.94 -9.74 -10.87
C GLY A 394 -15.06 -10.66 -10.37
N TYR A 395 -15.94 -10.21 -9.49
CA TYR A 395 -17.03 -11.02 -8.96
C TYR A 395 -17.98 -11.45 -10.07
N LYS A 396 -18.32 -12.74 -10.09
CA LYS A 396 -19.28 -13.33 -11.04
C LYS A 396 -20.52 -13.81 -10.34
N ASP A 397 -21.66 -13.59 -10.99
CA ASP A 397 -22.96 -14.10 -10.57
C ASP A 397 -23.11 -15.60 -10.84
N GLU A 398 -24.27 -16.16 -10.48
CA GLU A 398 -24.63 -17.57 -10.68
C GLU A 398 -24.63 -17.98 -12.17
N ASN A 399 -24.76 -17.03 -13.10
CA ASN A 399 -24.72 -17.25 -14.54
C ASN A 399 -23.30 -17.16 -15.11
N GLY A 400 -22.29 -16.92 -14.27
CA GLY A 400 -20.90 -16.74 -14.66
C GLY A 400 -20.59 -15.40 -15.33
N GLN A 401 -21.49 -14.41 -15.20
CA GLN A 401 -21.30 -13.06 -15.73
C GLN A 401 -20.68 -12.13 -14.68
N LEU A 402 -19.87 -11.18 -15.11
CA LEU A 402 -19.34 -10.13 -14.22
C LEU A 402 -20.51 -9.30 -13.68
N ALA A 403 -20.84 -9.48 -12.41
CA ALA A 403 -21.98 -8.84 -11.77
C ALA A 403 -21.78 -7.31 -11.60
N ASN A 404 -20.54 -6.89 -11.45
CA ASN A 404 -20.17 -5.53 -11.06
C ASN A 404 -19.63 -4.67 -12.22
N LYS A 405 -20.02 -4.99 -13.46
CA LYS A 405 -19.55 -4.28 -14.66
C LYS A 405 -19.99 -2.79 -14.72
N SER A 406 -21.02 -2.43 -13.97
CA SER A 406 -21.54 -1.07 -13.83
C SER A 406 -20.86 -0.23 -12.74
N LEU A 407 -19.91 -0.78 -11.99
CA LEU A 407 -19.16 -0.01 -11.02
C LEU A 407 -18.28 1.04 -11.70
N GLU A 408 -18.27 2.22 -11.10
CA GLU A 408 -17.46 3.37 -11.49
C GLU A 408 -16.26 3.54 -10.56
N TYR A 409 -15.44 4.56 -10.82
CA TYR A 409 -14.44 4.97 -9.85
C TYR A 409 -15.10 5.45 -8.56
N MET A 410 -14.71 4.89 -7.44
CA MET A 410 -15.04 5.42 -6.12
C MET A 410 -14.47 6.83 -6.00
N ARG A 411 -15.22 7.74 -5.40
CA ARG A 411 -14.83 9.15 -5.29
C ARG A 411 -14.91 9.64 -3.85
N VAL A 412 -13.93 10.43 -3.43
CA VAL A 412 -13.94 11.13 -2.15
C VAL A 412 -13.65 12.62 -2.34
N LYS A 413 -14.42 13.47 -1.70
CA LYS A 413 -14.10 14.89 -1.47
C LYS A 413 -13.56 15.01 -0.05
N ASN A 414 -12.36 15.55 0.09
CA ASN A 414 -11.67 15.68 1.36
C ASN A 414 -11.27 17.14 1.58
N ALA A 415 -11.49 17.65 2.79
CA ALA A 415 -11.00 18.94 3.25
C ALA A 415 -10.46 18.80 4.66
N ALA A 416 -9.36 19.49 4.95
CA ALA A 416 -8.73 19.50 6.27
C ALA A 416 -8.20 20.89 6.60
N LEU A 417 -8.31 21.26 7.86
CA LEU A 417 -7.72 22.46 8.42
C LEU A 417 -6.97 22.10 9.69
N GLY A 418 -5.70 22.46 9.77
CA GLY A 418 -4.84 22.19 10.91
C GLY A 418 -4.14 23.46 11.41
N VAL A 419 -3.90 23.50 12.70
CA VAL A 419 -3.05 24.50 13.36
C VAL A 419 -1.95 23.78 14.09
N GLU A 420 -0.73 24.22 13.91
CA GLU A 420 0.46 23.65 14.54
C GLU A 420 1.18 24.71 15.36
N TRP A 421 1.53 24.34 16.59
CA TRP A 421 2.33 25.15 17.48
C TRP A 421 3.61 24.43 17.87
N THR A 422 4.76 25.03 17.55
CA THR A 422 6.09 24.48 17.82
C THR A 422 6.90 25.50 18.65
N PRO A 423 6.72 25.54 19.98
CA PRO A 423 7.38 26.52 20.86
C PRO A 423 8.89 26.31 20.98
N GLY A 424 9.38 25.16 20.59
CA GLY A 424 10.81 24.81 20.62
C GLY A 424 11.09 23.56 19.81
N LYS A 425 12.35 23.10 19.82
CA LYS A 425 12.78 21.93 19.00
C LYS A 425 12.23 20.58 19.45
N GLN A 426 11.64 20.50 20.64
CA GLN A 426 11.27 19.24 21.29
C GLN A 426 9.75 19.03 21.43
N ILE A 427 8.96 20.07 21.22
CA ILE A 427 7.51 20.04 21.44
C ILE A 427 6.83 20.54 20.16
N THR A 428 5.92 19.74 19.65
CA THR A 428 4.96 20.13 18.60
C THR A 428 3.57 19.74 19.06
N VAL A 429 2.65 20.69 19.03
CA VAL A 429 1.22 20.49 19.31
C VAL A 429 0.44 20.80 18.06
N SER A 430 -0.39 19.89 17.61
CA SER A 430 -1.24 20.07 16.44
C SER A 430 -2.69 19.80 16.75
N LEU A 431 -3.57 20.59 16.15
CA LEU A 431 -5.01 20.36 16.13
C LEU A 431 -5.46 20.38 14.68
N GLU A 432 -6.16 19.32 14.27
CA GLU A 432 -6.66 19.17 12.92
C GLU A 432 -8.13 18.79 12.92
N GLY A 433 -8.94 19.47 12.09
CA GLY A 433 -10.28 19.09 11.73
C GLY A 433 -10.34 18.65 10.27
N PHE A 434 -11.11 17.62 9.96
CA PHE A 434 -11.27 17.15 8.59
C PHE A 434 -12.73 16.81 8.27
N TYR A 435 -13.03 16.84 6.98
CA TYR A 435 -14.33 16.42 6.41
C TYR A 435 -14.07 15.54 5.19
N LYS A 436 -14.73 14.37 5.13
CA LYS A 436 -14.70 13.46 3.97
C LYS A 436 -16.14 13.16 3.53
N HIS A 437 -16.35 13.23 2.24
CA HIS A 437 -17.63 12.86 1.62
C HIS A 437 -17.36 11.88 0.48
N TYR A 438 -17.93 10.70 0.61
CA TYR A 438 -17.79 9.61 -0.35
C TYR A 438 -18.97 9.53 -1.30
N THR A 439 -18.71 9.22 -2.56
CA THR A 439 -19.71 8.90 -3.58
C THR A 439 -19.22 7.72 -4.42
N ASP A 440 -20.17 7.04 -5.06
CA ASP A 440 -19.90 5.94 -5.99
C ASP A 440 -19.17 4.75 -5.33
N ILE A 441 -19.46 4.50 -4.05
CA ILE A 441 -18.88 3.40 -3.29
C ILE A 441 -19.72 2.14 -3.50
N PRO A 442 -19.09 0.98 -3.78
CA PRO A 442 -19.81 -0.29 -3.88
C PRO A 442 -20.56 -0.63 -2.60
N LEU A 443 -21.85 -0.91 -2.73
CA LEU A 443 -22.74 -1.32 -1.65
C LEU A 443 -23.08 -2.79 -1.80
N SER A 444 -23.18 -3.50 -0.69
CA SER A 444 -23.70 -4.85 -0.68
C SER A 444 -25.18 -4.86 -1.04
N VAL A 445 -25.57 -5.70 -1.99
CA VAL A 445 -26.95 -5.83 -2.44
C VAL A 445 -27.86 -6.36 -1.33
N ALA A 446 -27.32 -7.19 -0.44
CA ALA A 446 -28.10 -7.87 0.60
C ALA A 446 -28.59 -6.92 1.72
N ASP A 447 -27.80 -5.95 2.11
CA ASP A 447 -28.05 -5.11 3.29
C ASP A 447 -27.76 -3.62 3.09
N ASN A 448 -27.35 -3.23 1.88
CA ASN A 448 -27.04 -1.85 1.50
C ASN A 448 -25.92 -1.19 2.35
N ILE A 449 -25.01 -2.01 2.88
CA ILE A 449 -23.82 -1.54 3.62
C ILE A 449 -22.63 -1.42 2.65
N PRO A 450 -21.81 -0.36 2.72
CA PRO A 450 -20.59 -0.28 1.93
C PRO A 450 -19.73 -1.51 2.10
N LEU A 451 -19.24 -2.09 1.01
CA LEU A 451 -18.37 -3.28 1.05
C LEU A 451 -17.12 -3.05 1.90
N SER A 452 -16.61 -1.83 1.89
CA SER A 452 -15.48 -1.40 2.72
C SER A 452 -15.73 -1.50 4.24
N CYS A 453 -16.99 -1.52 4.67
CA CYS A 453 -17.40 -1.63 6.08
C CYS A 453 -17.66 -3.08 6.51
N LYS A 454 -17.73 -4.02 5.57
CA LYS A 454 -18.04 -5.44 5.86
C LYS A 454 -16.83 -6.28 6.26
N GLY A 455 -15.71 -5.68 6.36
CA GLY A 455 -14.42 -6.30 6.62
C GLY A 455 -13.40 -5.82 5.61
N ASN A 456 -12.14 -6.17 5.85
CA ASN A 456 -11.05 -5.71 5.02
C ASN A 456 -10.73 -6.69 3.89
N ASP A 457 -11.53 -7.73 3.74
CA ASP A 457 -11.32 -8.79 2.77
C ASP A 457 -12.47 -8.83 1.75
N TYR A 458 -12.26 -8.12 0.65
CA TYR A 458 -13.21 -8.13 -0.46
C TYR A 458 -13.30 -9.47 -1.19
N GLY A 459 -12.34 -10.37 -0.99
CA GLY A 459 -12.32 -11.69 -1.61
C GLY A 459 -13.45 -12.60 -1.16
N VAL A 460 -14.06 -12.32 0.00
CA VAL A 460 -15.13 -13.14 0.57
C VAL A 460 -16.51 -12.51 0.35
N VAL A 461 -16.60 -11.24 0.02
CA VAL A 461 -17.87 -10.50 0.04
C VAL A 461 -18.51 -10.39 -1.33
N GLY A 462 -17.77 -10.46 -2.42
CA GLY A 462 -18.27 -10.43 -3.79
C GLY A 462 -18.93 -9.11 -4.16
N ASN A 463 -20.20 -8.96 -3.98
CA ASN A 463 -20.97 -7.74 -4.33
C ASN A 463 -21.82 -7.22 -3.16
#